data_a7f512ec5ed5984f15e21ee38aff593a
#
_entry.id   a7f512ec5ed5984f15e21ee38aff593a
#
_cell.length_a   1.000
_cell.length_b   1.000
_cell.length_c   1.000
_cell.angle_alpha   90.00
_cell.angle_beta   90.00
_cell.angle_gamma   90.00
#
_symmetry.space_group_name_H-M   'P 1'
#
loop_
_entity.id
_entity.type
_entity.pdbx_description
1 polymer ?
#
loop_
_entity_poly.entity_id
_entity_poly.type
_entity_poly.pdbx_seq_one_letter_code
_entity_poly.pdbx_strand_id
1 'polypeptide(L)'
;MCKYIMQLLIVLLGLIVLVYGRRIFWLFIGIAGFLAGVEITHVFLASQPQWVILLCGFVVGLFGALLSILIERLAFILAGFYAGIYLILLLSHSLGFRVNDIILFLVGGFIGALFSGLLMNWAIILLSCLVGAGAIVGQLELDQTFRTIVFVVLVMIGTFTQARSMEHS
;
A
#
# COMPACT_ATOMS: atom_id res chain seq x y z
N MET A 1 0.42 -31.97 -14.37
CA MET A 1 -0.59 -31.03 -14.92
C MET A 1 -0.99 -29.95 -13.92
N CYS A 2 -1.36 -30.29 -12.69
CA CYS A 2 -1.77 -29.30 -11.65
C CYS A 2 -0.67 -28.28 -11.29
N LYS A 3 0.60 -28.69 -11.23
CA LYS A 3 1.75 -27.80 -10.92
C LYS A 3 1.92 -26.68 -11.97
N TYR A 4 1.83 -27.03 -13.25
CA TYR A 4 1.97 -26.03 -14.34
C TYR A 4 0.80 -25.04 -14.40
N ILE A 5 -0.41 -25.49 -14.09
CA ILE A 5 -1.59 -24.60 -14.02
C ILE A 5 -1.42 -23.62 -12.86
N MET A 6 -0.94 -24.07 -11.71
CA MET A 6 -0.69 -23.22 -10.54
C MET A 6 0.42 -22.20 -10.81
N GLN A 7 1.52 -22.61 -11.45
CA GLN A 7 2.59 -21.70 -11.87
C GLN A 7 2.08 -20.63 -12.85
N LEU A 8 1.30 -21.05 -13.84
CA LEU A 8 0.70 -20.14 -14.83
C LEU A 8 -0.23 -19.11 -14.15
N LEU A 9 -1.05 -19.55 -13.21
CA LEU A 9 -1.94 -18.65 -12.45
C LEU A 9 -1.15 -17.63 -11.62
N ILE A 10 -0.07 -18.05 -10.95
CA ILE A 10 0.75 -17.14 -10.14
C ILE A 10 1.45 -16.11 -11.03
N VAL A 11 1.98 -16.52 -12.19
CA VAL A 11 2.60 -15.61 -13.15
C VAL A 11 1.58 -14.62 -13.71
N LEU A 12 0.38 -15.06 -14.03
CA LEU A 12 -0.69 -14.23 -14.55
C LEU A 12 -1.18 -13.22 -13.50
N LEU A 13 -1.34 -13.65 -12.25
CA LEU A 13 -1.63 -12.77 -11.11
C LEU A 13 -0.48 -11.78 -10.87
N GLY A 14 0.77 -12.22 -10.91
CA GLY A 14 1.94 -11.36 -10.80
C GLY A 14 1.96 -10.27 -11.87
N LEU A 15 1.62 -10.63 -13.11
CA LEU A 15 1.54 -9.69 -14.23
C LEU A 15 0.41 -8.67 -14.04
N ILE A 16 -0.75 -9.10 -13.56
CA ILE A 16 -1.89 -8.22 -13.25
C ILE A 16 -1.50 -7.24 -12.14
N VAL A 17 -0.89 -7.70 -11.06
CA VAL A 17 -0.41 -6.86 -9.95
C VAL A 17 0.68 -5.90 -10.43
N LEU A 18 1.58 -6.33 -11.30
CA LEU A 18 2.65 -5.51 -11.86
C LEU A 18 2.12 -4.34 -12.71
N VAL A 19 1.02 -4.54 -13.44
CA VAL A 19 0.44 -3.51 -14.33
C VAL A 19 -0.61 -2.67 -13.62
N TYR A 20 -1.48 -3.28 -12.83
CA TYR A 20 -2.63 -2.64 -12.19
C TYR A 20 -2.49 -2.54 -10.66
N GLY A 21 -1.32 -2.76 -10.10
CA GLY A 21 -1.10 -2.92 -8.67
C GLY A 21 -1.66 -1.78 -7.82
N ARG A 22 -1.52 -0.52 -8.27
CA ARG A 22 -2.08 0.64 -7.57
C ARG A 22 -3.61 0.59 -7.48
N ARG A 23 -4.32 0.18 -8.55
CA ARG A 23 -5.79 0.06 -8.53
C ARG A 23 -6.23 -1.11 -7.68
N ILE A 24 -5.52 -2.22 -7.79
CA ILE A 24 -5.80 -3.44 -7.02
C ILE A 24 -5.56 -3.20 -5.54
N PHE A 25 -4.54 -2.44 -5.17
CA PHE A 25 -4.24 -2.08 -3.79
C PHE A 25 -5.42 -1.35 -3.11
N TRP A 26 -5.97 -0.32 -3.75
CA TRP A 26 -7.15 0.40 -3.24
C TRP A 26 -8.39 -0.49 -3.14
N LEU A 27 -8.59 -1.35 -4.13
CA LEU A 27 -9.68 -2.32 -4.10
C LEU A 27 -9.50 -3.33 -2.96
N PHE A 28 -8.26 -3.78 -2.72
CA PHE A 28 -7.96 -4.72 -1.64
C PHE A 28 -8.20 -4.09 -0.27
N ILE A 29 -7.78 -2.86 -0.04
CA ILE A 29 -8.05 -2.12 1.20
C ILE A 29 -9.56 -1.93 1.40
N GLY A 30 -10.28 -1.56 0.35
CA GLY A 30 -11.74 -1.43 0.39
C GLY A 30 -12.43 -2.75 0.77
N ILE A 31 -12.02 -3.86 0.17
CA ILE A 31 -12.54 -5.20 0.51
C ILE A 31 -12.21 -5.58 1.94
N ALA A 32 -10.98 -5.35 2.40
CA ALA A 32 -10.57 -5.65 3.76
C ALA A 32 -11.37 -4.85 4.78
N GLY A 33 -11.59 -3.55 4.54
CA GLY A 33 -12.43 -2.70 5.37
C GLY A 33 -13.90 -3.14 5.36
N PHE A 34 -14.41 -3.55 4.19
CA PHE A 34 -15.76 -4.09 4.06
C PHE A 34 -15.93 -5.37 4.88
N LEU A 35 -15.01 -6.33 4.75
CA LEU A 35 -15.06 -7.59 5.50
C LEU A 35 -14.99 -7.34 7.00
N ALA A 36 -14.10 -6.45 7.45
CA ALA A 36 -14.00 -6.06 8.85
C ALA A 36 -15.31 -5.44 9.35
N GLY A 37 -15.96 -4.57 8.57
CA GLY A 37 -17.25 -3.99 8.91
C GLY A 37 -18.37 -5.02 9.03
N VAL A 38 -18.44 -5.97 8.11
CA VAL A 38 -19.40 -7.09 8.16
C VAL A 38 -19.16 -7.95 9.40
N GLU A 39 -17.91 -8.29 9.71
CA GLU A 39 -17.55 -9.11 10.87
C GLU A 39 -17.95 -8.42 12.18
N ILE A 40 -17.70 -7.13 12.30
CA ILE A 40 -18.15 -6.33 13.46
C ILE A 40 -19.67 -6.42 13.60
N THR A 41 -20.43 -6.32 12.50
CA THR A 41 -21.89 -6.43 12.54
C THR A 41 -22.34 -7.80 13.03
N HIS A 42 -21.71 -8.86 12.58
CA HIS A 42 -22.02 -10.22 13.05
C HIS A 42 -21.81 -10.38 14.56
N VAL A 43 -20.74 -9.79 15.10
CA VAL A 43 -20.46 -9.85 16.55
C VAL A 43 -21.50 -9.09 17.38
N PHE A 44 -21.93 -7.92 16.93
CA PHE A 44 -22.85 -7.07 17.67
C PHE A 44 -24.34 -7.43 17.49
N LEU A 45 -24.72 -7.98 16.34
CA LEU A 45 -26.11 -8.29 15.99
C LEU A 45 -26.39 -9.79 15.87
N ALA A 46 -25.61 -10.65 16.52
CA ALA A 46 -25.76 -12.12 16.44
C ALA A 46 -27.15 -12.65 16.84
N SER A 47 -27.92 -11.90 17.62
CA SER A 47 -29.28 -12.26 18.07
C SER A 47 -30.41 -11.81 17.15
N GLN A 48 -30.09 -11.09 16.06
CA GLN A 48 -31.09 -10.55 15.15
C GLN A 48 -31.39 -11.50 13.97
N PRO A 49 -32.53 -11.34 13.28
CA PRO A 49 -32.84 -12.11 12.08
C PRO A 49 -31.79 -11.94 11.01
N GLN A 50 -31.52 -13.00 10.26
CA GLN A 50 -30.42 -13.04 9.27
C GLN A 50 -30.48 -11.93 8.20
N TRP A 51 -31.68 -11.50 7.80
CA TRP A 51 -31.85 -10.41 6.86
C TRP A 51 -31.41 -9.04 7.42
N VAL A 52 -31.60 -8.80 8.72
CA VAL A 52 -31.15 -7.57 9.44
C VAL A 52 -29.62 -7.55 9.50
N ILE A 53 -29.01 -8.69 9.85
CA ILE A 53 -27.54 -8.82 9.89
C ILE A 53 -26.94 -8.52 8.51
N LEU A 54 -27.55 -9.03 7.44
CA LEU A 54 -27.08 -8.85 6.08
C LEU A 54 -27.19 -7.38 5.62
N LEU A 55 -28.28 -6.70 5.92
CA LEU A 55 -28.53 -5.30 5.59
C LEU A 55 -27.60 -4.38 6.38
N CYS A 56 -27.54 -4.56 7.71
CA CYS A 56 -26.62 -3.79 8.57
C CYS A 56 -25.16 -4.07 8.22
N GLY A 57 -24.80 -5.34 7.96
CA GLY A 57 -23.46 -5.74 7.56
C GLY A 57 -23.03 -5.07 6.25
N PHE A 58 -23.93 -4.98 5.29
CA PHE A 58 -23.64 -4.25 4.03
C PHE A 58 -23.37 -2.76 4.28
N VAL A 59 -24.21 -2.09 5.06
CA VAL A 59 -24.06 -0.66 5.37
C VAL A 59 -22.77 -0.42 6.17
N VAL A 60 -22.56 -1.18 7.25
CA VAL A 60 -21.36 -1.05 8.10
C VAL A 60 -20.10 -1.43 7.32
N GLY A 61 -20.17 -2.45 6.46
CA GLY A 61 -19.08 -2.85 5.58
C GLY A 61 -18.70 -1.75 4.58
N LEU A 62 -19.69 -1.06 4.01
CA LEU A 62 -19.44 0.07 3.11
C LEU A 62 -18.75 1.24 3.84
N PHE A 63 -19.20 1.55 5.05
CA PHE A 63 -18.53 2.53 5.92
C PHE A 63 -17.13 2.07 6.31
N GLY A 64 -16.92 0.79 6.60
CA GLY A 64 -15.62 0.19 6.88
C GLY A 64 -14.65 0.33 5.72
N ALA A 65 -15.11 0.11 4.49
CA ALA A 65 -14.31 0.32 3.28
C ALA A 65 -13.85 1.78 3.12
N LEU A 66 -14.77 2.74 3.32
CA LEU A 66 -14.44 4.18 3.27
C LEU A 66 -13.48 4.60 4.37
N LEU A 67 -13.72 4.14 5.61
CA LEU A 67 -12.85 4.40 6.76
C LEU A 67 -11.45 3.82 6.56
N SER A 68 -11.34 2.62 6.00
CA SER A 68 -10.05 1.95 5.75
C SER A 68 -9.16 2.79 4.82
N ILE A 69 -9.74 3.34 3.75
CA ILE A 69 -9.05 4.24 2.83
C ILE A 69 -8.59 5.54 3.52
N LEU A 70 -9.43 6.08 4.40
CA LEU A 70 -9.10 7.31 5.13
C LEU A 70 -7.99 7.07 6.15
N ILE A 71 -8.08 5.97 6.91
CA ILE A 71 -7.10 5.59 7.93
C ILE A 71 -5.73 5.35 7.31
N GLU A 72 -5.67 4.71 6.15
CA GLU A 72 -4.42 4.50 5.44
C GLU A 72 -3.72 5.82 5.12
N ARG A 73 -4.43 6.79 4.55
CA ARG A 73 -3.87 8.12 4.25
C ARG A 73 -3.36 8.83 5.50
N LEU A 74 -4.13 8.78 6.59
CA LEU A 74 -3.75 9.36 7.87
C LEU A 74 -2.49 8.67 8.44
N ALA A 75 -2.40 7.35 8.34
CA ALA A 75 -1.26 6.60 8.80
C ALA A 75 0.03 7.01 8.07
N PHE A 76 -0.02 7.19 6.73
CA PHE A 76 1.11 7.68 5.96
C PHE A 76 1.52 9.10 6.36
N ILE A 77 0.56 10.02 6.54
CA ILE A 77 0.82 11.40 6.96
C ILE A 77 1.46 11.43 8.35
N LEU A 78 0.94 10.65 9.31
CA LEU A 78 1.48 10.57 10.66
C LEU A 78 2.89 9.94 10.69
N ALA A 79 3.11 8.89 9.91
CA ALA A 79 4.42 8.29 9.79
C ALA A 79 5.45 9.26 9.19
N GLY A 80 5.05 9.99 8.15
CA GLY A 80 5.87 11.04 7.54
C GLY A 80 6.16 12.19 8.49
N PHE A 81 5.16 12.62 9.27
CA PHE A 81 5.31 13.64 10.29
C PHE A 81 6.37 13.22 11.32
N TYR A 82 6.25 12.02 11.86
CA TYR A 82 7.23 11.49 12.83
C TYR A 82 8.62 11.33 12.22
N ALA A 83 8.72 10.78 11.02
CA ALA A 83 10.00 10.63 10.32
C ALA A 83 10.66 11.97 10.01
N GLY A 84 9.87 12.98 9.62
CA GLY A 84 10.36 14.33 9.37
C GLY A 84 10.91 15.02 10.61
N ILE A 85 10.24 14.86 11.76
CA ILE A 85 10.77 15.35 13.05
C ILE A 85 12.11 14.69 13.36
N TYR A 86 12.17 13.36 13.26
CA TYR A 86 13.37 12.60 13.56
C TYR A 86 14.55 13.02 12.69
N LEU A 87 14.31 13.17 11.37
CA LEU A 87 15.32 13.59 10.42
C LEU A 87 15.85 15.00 10.70
N ILE A 88 14.96 15.97 10.96
CA ILE A 88 15.39 17.34 11.18
C ILE A 88 16.15 17.50 12.49
N LEU A 89 15.76 16.77 13.55
CA LEU A 89 16.48 16.74 14.80
C LEU A 89 17.88 16.11 14.63
N LEU A 90 17.98 15.01 13.88
CA LEU A 90 19.26 14.37 13.57
C LEU A 90 20.17 15.32 12.80
N LEU A 91 19.64 16.04 11.81
CA LEU A 91 20.39 17.02 11.02
C LEU A 91 20.84 18.21 11.86
N SER A 92 19.96 18.73 12.72
CA SER A 92 20.26 19.85 13.62
C SER A 92 21.42 19.49 14.57
N HIS A 93 21.39 18.28 15.13
CA HIS A 93 22.48 17.79 15.98
C HIS A 93 23.81 17.64 15.23
N SER A 94 23.74 17.15 13.97
CA SER A 94 24.93 16.92 13.16
C SER A 94 25.58 18.22 12.66
N LEU A 95 24.75 19.26 12.38
CA LEU A 95 25.19 20.53 11.82
C LEU A 95 25.41 21.61 12.89
N GLY A 96 25.12 21.32 14.16
CA GLY A 96 25.32 22.24 15.28
C GLY A 96 24.39 23.47 15.26
N PHE A 97 23.24 23.40 14.56
CA PHE A 97 22.26 24.49 14.55
C PHE A 97 21.59 24.61 15.93
N ARG A 98 21.73 25.77 16.57
CA ARG A 98 21.02 26.11 17.80
C ARG A 98 19.71 26.82 17.44
N VAL A 99 18.73 26.05 16.96
CA VAL A 99 17.36 26.53 16.71
C VAL A 99 16.44 25.98 17.79
N ASN A 100 15.39 26.70 18.13
CA ASN A 100 14.41 26.27 19.13
C ASN A 100 13.78 24.92 18.71
N ASP A 101 13.86 23.91 19.56
CA ASP A 101 13.40 22.54 19.30
C ASP A 101 11.94 22.48 18.88
N ILE A 102 11.10 23.40 19.36
CA ILE A 102 9.67 23.49 18.97
C ILE A 102 9.53 23.85 17.50
N ILE A 103 10.35 24.78 16.99
CA ILE A 103 10.32 25.20 15.58
C ILE A 103 10.78 24.05 14.70
N LEU A 104 11.86 23.37 15.08
CA LEU A 104 12.35 22.18 14.40
C LEU A 104 11.31 21.05 14.35
N PHE A 105 10.62 20.82 15.46
CA PHE A 105 9.54 19.84 15.55
C PHE A 105 8.39 20.15 14.58
N LEU A 106 7.89 21.38 14.59
CA LEU A 106 6.79 21.79 13.71
C LEU A 106 7.19 21.77 12.22
N VAL A 107 8.34 22.35 11.88
CA VAL A 107 8.82 22.43 10.50
C VAL A 107 9.15 21.05 9.97
N GLY A 108 9.89 20.24 10.74
CA GLY A 108 10.25 18.88 10.33
C GLY A 108 9.03 17.98 10.17
N GLY A 109 8.10 18.03 11.13
CA GLY A 109 6.88 17.26 11.07
C GLY A 109 6.00 17.66 9.87
N PHE A 110 5.80 18.96 9.64
CA PHE A 110 4.97 19.44 8.53
C PHE A 110 5.57 19.10 7.16
N ILE A 111 6.87 19.33 7.00
CA ILE A 111 7.57 18.95 5.76
C ILE A 111 7.50 17.44 5.56
N GLY A 112 7.77 16.64 6.59
CA GLY A 112 7.71 15.19 6.52
C GLY A 112 6.31 14.67 6.17
N ALA A 113 5.25 15.25 6.74
CA ALA A 113 3.87 14.90 6.41
C ALA A 113 3.51 15.21 4.95
N LEU A 114 3.92 16.38 4.43
CA LEU A 114 3.72 16.76 3.03
C LEU A 114 4.46 15.81 2.08
N PHE A 115 5.73 15.54 2.34
CA PHE A 115 6.52 14.61 1.52
C PHE A 115 5.94 13.20 1.55
N SER A 116 5.50 12.71 2.71
CA SER A 116 4.90 11.38 2.83
C SER A 116 3.61 11.27 2.01
N GLY A 117 2.77 12.29 2.02
CA GLY A 117 1.56 12.33 1.20
C GLY A 117 1.84 12.24 -0.30
N LEU A 118 2.91 12.91 -0.77
CA LEU A 118 3.36 12.84 -2.15
C LEU A 118 3.99 11.48 -2.50
N LEU A 119 4.80 10.95 -1.58
CA LEU A 119 5.50 9.68 -1.75
C LEU A 119 4.59 8.46 -1.64
N MET A 120 3.42 8.58 -1.01
CA MET A 120 2.47 7.47 -0.81
C MET A 120 2.14 6.76 -2.13
N ASN A 121 1.82 7.51 -3.18
CA ASN A 121 1.50 6.95 -4.48
C ASN A 121 2.68 6.19 -5.10
N TRP A 122 3.89 6.74 -4.95
CA TRP A 122 5.13 6.11 -5.42
C TRP A 122 5.47 4.85 -4.63
N ALA A 123 5.25 4.87 -3.31
CA ALA A 123 5.46 3.72 -2.44
C ALA A 123 4.55 2.55 -2.83
N ILE A 124 3.26 2.82 -3.10
CA ILE A 124 2.30 1.79 -3.55
C ILE A 124 2.71 1.20 -4.90
N ILE A 125 3.14 2.04 -5.85
CA ILE A 125 3.62 1.60 -7.16
C ILE A 125 4.84 0.69 -6.99
N LEU A 126 5.87 1.14 -6.26
CA LEU A 126 7.08 0.36 -6.03
C LEU A 126 6.77 -0.97 -5.34
N LEU A 127 5.96 -0.96 -4.29
CA LEU A 127 5.60 -2.16 -3.55
C LEU A 127 4.87 -3.17 -4.44
N SER A 128 3.89 -2.71 -5.23
CA SER A 128 3.17 -3.58 -6.15
C SER A 128 4.06 -4.15 -7.27
N CYS A 129 5.01 -3.35 -7.78
CA CYS A 129 5.99 -3.83 -8.76
C CYS A 129 6.95 -4.86 -8.17
N LEU A 130 7.41 -4.65 -6.93
CA LEU A 130 8.27 -5.60 -6.22
C LEU A 130 7.56 -6.94 -5.99
N VAL A 131 6.31 -6.89 -5.51
CA VAL A 131 5.49 -8.08 -5.25
C VAL A 131 5.18 -8.80 -6.57
N GLY A 132 4.74 -8.08 -7.60
CA GLY A 132 4.41 -8.65 -8.90
C GLY A 132 5.63 -9.29 -9.59
N ALA A 133 6.75 -8.58 -9.62
CA ALA A 133 8.01 -9.10 -10.16
C ALA A 133 8.51 -10.31 -9.37
N GLY A 134 8.43 -10.26 -8.03
CA GLY A 134 8.82 -11.37 -7.16
C GLY A 134 7.99 -12.62 -7.38
N ALA A 135 6.67 -12.46 -7.56
CA ALA A 135 5.76 -13.56 -7.86
C ALA A 135 6.09 -14.22 -9.21
N ILE A 136 6.40 -13.44 -10.24
CA ILE A 136 6.77 -13.94 -11.57
C ILE A 136 8.11 -14.67 -11.51
N VAL A 137 9.14 -14.02 -10.96
CA VAL A 137 10.51 -14.55 -10.93
C VAL A 137 10.63 -15.77 -10.02
N GLY A 138 9.81 -15.85 -8.96
CA GLY A 138 9.75 -17.00 -8.07
C GLY A 138 9.28 -18.29 -8.74
N GLN A 139 8.56 -18.21 -9.87
CA GLN A 139 8.11 -19.37 -10.64
C GLN A 139 9.08 -19.80 -11.75
N LEU A 140 10.10 -18.97 -12.05
CA LEU A 140 11.08 -19.24 -13.08
C LEU A 140 12.27 -20.00 -12.47
N GLU A 141 12.54 -21.18 -12.99
CA GLU A 141 13.73 -21.99 -12.64
C GLU A 141 14.95 -21.43 -13.39
N LEU A 142 15.40 -20.21 -13.02
CA LEU A 142 16.55 -19.53 -13.61
C LEU A 142 17.72 -19.51 -12.64
N ASP A 143 18.93 -19.42 -13.20
CA ASP A 143 20.15 -19.18 -12.42
C ASP A 143 20.04 -17.86 -11.64
N GLN A 144 20.68 -17.79 -10.46
CA GLN A 144 20.55 -16.66 -9.50
C GLN A 144 20.83 -15.31 -10.19
N THR A 145 21.83 -15.25 -11.07
CA THR A 145 22.20 -14.02 -11.77
C THR A 145 21.10 -13.57 -12.75
N PHE A 146 20.59 -14.49 -13.55
CA PHE A 146 19.49 -14.20 -14.48
C PHE A 146 18.19 -13.82 -13.75
N ARG A 147 17.90 -14.49 -12.63
CA ARG A 147 16.77 -14.18 -11.76
C ARG A 147 16.80 -12.73 -11.30
N THR A 148 17.95 -12.25 -10.83
CA THR A 148 18.12 -10.87 -10.35
C THR A 148 17.95 -9.87 -11.49
N ILE A 149 18.52 -10.14 -12.67
CA ILE A 149 18.39 -9.26 -13.83
C ILE A 149 16.92 -9.15 -14.26
N VAL A 150 16.22 -10.27 -14.41
CA VAL A 150 14.81 -10.30 -14.81
C VAL A 150 13.94 -9.58 -13.77
N PHE A 151 14.20 -9.77 -12.48
CA PHE A 151 13.51 -9.07 -11.40
C PHE A 151 13.64 -7.54 -11.53
N VAL A 152 14.86 -7.05 -11.68
CA VAL A 152 15.12 -5.59 -11.81
C VAL A 152 14.45 -5.02 -13.06
N VAL A 153 14.54 -5.73 -14.20
CA VAL A 153 13.90 -5.29 -15.44
C VAL A 153 12.38 -5.23 -15.30
N LEU A 154 11.76 -6.26 -14.68
CA LEU A 154 10.32 -6.28 -14.44
C LEU A 154 9.87 -5.15 -13.50
N VAL A 155 10.62 -4.87 -12.43
CA VAL A 155 10.34 -3.75 -11.52
C VAL A 155 10.43 -2.42 -12.27
N MET A 156 11.44 -2.21 -13.11
CA MET A 156 11.57 -0.97 -13.89
C MET A 156 10.41 -0.80 -14.88
N ILE A 157 10.07 -1.84 -15.62
CA ILE A 157 8.95 -1.81 -16.58
C ILE A 157 7.63 -1.55 -15.84
N GLY A 158 7.38 -2.26 -14.72
CA GLY A 158 6.18 -2.09 -13.91
C GLY A 158 6.06 -0.68 -13.35
N THR A 159 7.14 -0.13 -12.80
CA THR A 159 7.16 1.23 -12.27
C THR A 159 6.91 2.26 -13.36
N PHE A 160 7.52 2.10 -14.53
CA PHE A 160 7.33 3.00 -15.66
C PHE A 160 5.90 2.98 -16.20
N THR A 161 5.29 1.80 -16.34
CA THR A 161 3.92 1.66 -16.83
C THR A 161 2.90 2.23 -15.84
N GLN A 162 3.07 2.00 -14.54
CA GLN A 162 2.17 2.54 -13.52
C GLN A 162 2.36 4.05 -13.32
N ALA A 163 3.60 4.57 -13.41
CA ALA A 163 3.87 6.01 -13.33
C ALA A 163 3.21 6.78 -14.48
N ARG A 164 3.28 6.26 -15.71
CA ARG A 164 2.59 6.85 -16.88
C ARG A 164 1.06 6.88 -16.72
N SER A 165 0.49 5.88 -16.05
CA SER A 165 -0.95 5.84 -15.76
C SER A 165 -1.40 6.92 -14.77
N MET A 166 -0.47 7.51 -13.99
CA MET A 166 -0.78 8.65 -13.10
C MET A 166 -0.94 9.97 -13.85
N GLU A 167 -0.24 10.14 -14.97
CA GLU A 167 -0.25 11.39 -15.75
C GLU A 167 -1.56 11.60 -16.53
N HIS A 168 -2.34 10.52 -16.73
CA HIS A 168 -3.61 10.52 -17.45
C HIS A 168 -4.86 10.38 -16.56
N SER A 169 -4.73 10.48 -15.22
CA SER A 169 -5.83 10.47 -14.24
C SER A 169 -5.96 11.79 -13.54
#